data_0db89f6ac93a34fc12d3d0488a5fb4ab
#
_entry.id   0db89f6ac93a34fc12d3d0488a5fb4ab
#
_cell.length_a   1.000
_cell.length_b   1.000
_cell.length_c   1.000
_cell.angle_alpha   90.00
_cell.angle_beta   90.00
_cell.angle_gamma   90.00
#
_symmetry.space_group_name_H-M   'P 1'
#
loop_
_entity.id
_entity.type
_entity.pdbx_description
1 polymer ?
#
loop_
_entity_poly.entity_id
_entity_poly.type
_entity_poly.pdbx_seq_one_letter_code
_entity_poly.pdbx_strand_id
1 'polypeptide(L)'
;MKKLLPLSLLALAGLVPSLTTAASAAEKDSRVFELRVYYAAPGKLDDLNARFRNHTLKLFEKHGMTNLGYWVPLDNPDRQLIYLLAFPSRDAARQSWKDFSADPAWKEVATKTEANGRLVTKVESTYLTATDFSPAIRASTADEPRTFELRTYRTPPGKLAALHARFRDHTVGLFRKHGLGQFGYFTPMDKDKGAADTLIYLLVHKSKEAAAEAFTAFRADPAWTAAKAASEKDGPLTLPAPDGVKSVFLKPTDYSPAK
;
A
#
# COMPACT_ATOMS: atom_id res chain seq x y z
N MET A 1 -64.97 59.36 -12.90
CA MET A 1 -63.67 59.34 -12.16
C MET A 1 -63.48 57.96 -11.61
N LYS A 2 -62.65 57.13 -12.26
CA LYS A 2 -62.32 55.71 -11.88
C LYS A 2 -61.00 55.73 -11.15
N LYS A 3 -60.99 55.30 -9.87
CA LYS A 3 -59.81 55.18 -9.04
C LYS A 3 -59.18 53.87 -9.36
N LEU A 4 -57.89 53.86 -9.80
CA LEU A 4 -57.04 52.72 -9.94
C LEU A 4 -56.33 52.39 -8.60
N LEU A 5 -56.47 51.17 -8.11
CA LEU A 5 -55.64 50.62 -7.02
C LEU A 5 -54.29 50.08 -7.54
N PRO A 6 -53.20 50.23 -6.80
CA PRO A 6 -51.93 49.60 -7.18
C PRO A 6 -51.91 48.15 -6.71
N LEU A 7 -51.46 47.29 -7.62
CA LEU A 7 -51.21 45.85 -7.40
C LEU A 7 -49.86 45.68 -6.72
N SER A 8 -49.81 45.26 -5.47
CA SER A 8 -48.55 44.95 -4.77
C SER A 8 -48.04 43.55 -5.17
N LEU A 9 -46.89 43.51 -5.79
CA LEU A 9 -46.18 42.27 -6.16
C LEU A 9 -45.45 41.76 -4.93
N LEU A 10 -45.90 40.63 -4.36
CA LEU A 10 -45.21 39.90 -3.29
C LEU A 10 -44.11 39.02 -3.91
N ALA A 11 -42.84 39.36 -3.70
CA ALA A 11 -41.72 38.53 -4.10
C ALA A 11 -41.51 37.40 -3.08
N LEU A 12 -41.82 36.18 -3.51
CA LEU A 12 -41.54 34.98 -2.74
C LEU A 12 -40.06 34.62 -2.91
N ALA A 13 -39.23 34.92 -1.91
CA ALA A 13 -37.83 34.47 -1.89
C ALA A 13 -37.79 32.99 -1.53
N GLY A 14 -37.59 32.14 -2.52
CA GLY A 14 -37.39 30.73 -2.34
C GLY A 14 -36.04 30.44 -1.67
N LEU A 15 -36.09 29.94 -0.44
CA LEU A 15 -34.93 29.42 0.28
C LEU A 15 -34.53 28.06 -0.34
N VAL A 16 -33.46 28.02 -1.15
CA VAL A 16 -32.88 26.77 -1.65
C VAL A 16 -32.01 26.20 -0.54
N PRO A 17 -32.32 25.02 0.02
CA PRO A 17 -31.43 24.40 0.99
C PRO A 17 -30.15 23.96 0.29
N SER A 18 -29.00 24.53 0.64
CA SER A 18 -27.69 24.05 0.23
C SER A 18 -27.46 22.70 0.86
N LEU A 19 -27.59 21.65 0.07
CA LEU A 19 -27.11 20.27 0.41
C LEU A 19 -25.60 20.31 0.46
N THR A 20 -25.01 20.56 1.62
CA THR A 20 -23.65 20.27 1.92
C THR A 20 -23.50 18.74 1.97
N THR A 21 -23.05 18.16 0.88
CA THR A 21 -22.57 16.77 0.88
C THR A 21 -21.32 16.72 1.76
N ALA A 22 -21.49 16.30 3.01
CA ALA A 22 -20.38 15.91 3.86
C ALA A 22 -19.68 14.76 3.15
N ALA A 23 -18.41 14.97 2.73
CA ALA A 23 -17.56 13.89 2.23
C ALA A 23 -17.45 12.86 3.36
N SER A 24 -18.09 11.71 3.17
CA SER A 24 -17.94 10.57 4.09
C SER A 24 -16.44 10.25 4.17
N ALA A 25 -15.89 10.31 5.38
CA ALA A 25 -14.55 9.79 5.62
C ALA A 25 -14.53 8.33 5.12
N ALA A 26 -13.61 8.02 4.23
CA ALA A 26 -13.50 6.65 3.72
C ALA A 26 -13.30 5.72 4.90
N GLU A 27 -14.18 4.71 5.03
CA GLU A 27 -14.09 3.73 6.10
C GLU A 27 -12.73 3.02 6.01
N LYS A 28 -12.05 2.91 7.15
CA LYS A 28 -10.76 2.22 7.25
C LYS A 28 -10.91 0.77 6.77
N ASP A 29 -10.04 0.33 5.88
CA ASP A 29 -10.00 -1.06 5.43
C ASP A 29 -9.70 -1.98 6.63
N SER A 30 -10.68 -2.80 7.01
CA SER A 30 -10.62 -3.67 8.19
C SER A 30 -9.90 -5.01 7.93
N ARG A 31 -9.54 -5.29 6.68
CA ARG A 31 -8.81 -6.52 6.33
C ARG A 31 -7.43 -6.56 6.97
N VAL A 32 -6.95 -7.79 7.13
CA VAL A 32 -5.55 -8.05 7.46
C VAL A 32 -4.78 -8.27 6.17
N PHE A 33 -3.62 -7.66 6.08
CA PHE A 33 -2.71 -7.81 4.96
C PHE A 33 -1.48 -8.58 5.37
N GLU A 34 -0.85 -9.25 4.42
CA GLU A 34 0.43 -9.93 4.66
C GLU A 34 1.40 -9.57 3.53
N LEU A 35 2.46 -8.85 3.89
CA LEU A 35 3.59 -8.58 3.03
C LEU A 35 4.59 -9.72 3.17
N ARG A 36 4.88 -10.39 2.06
CA ARG A 36 5.85 -11.48 2.03
C ARG A 36 7.00 -11.18 1.09
N VAL A 37 8.19 -11.54 1.52
CA VAL A 37 9.41 -11.47 0.72
C VAL A 37 9.99 -12.87 0.63
N TYR A 38 10.04 -13.40 -0.58
CA TYR A 38 10.68 -14.68 -0.89
C TYR A 38 12.05 -14.43 -1.49
N TYR A 39 13.05 -15.14 -1.00
CA TYR A 39 14.41 -15.12 -1.51
C TYR A 39 14.61 -16.40 -2.32
N ALA A 40 14.70 -16.26 -3.64
CA ALA A 40 14.91 -17.40 -4.52
C ALA A 40 16.36 -17.95 -4.39
N ALA A 41 16.50 -19.25 -4.54
CA ALA A 41 17.81 -19.86 -4.66
C ALA A 41 18.56 -19.32 -5.91
N PRO A 42 19.89 -19.39 -5.96
CA PRO A 42 20.65 -18.97 -7.13
C PRO A 42 20.13 -19.62 -8.42
N GLY A 43 19.82 -18.77 -9.43
CA GLY A 43 19.27 -19.19 -10.71
C GLY A 43 17.81 -19.65 -10.70
N LYS A 44 17.08 -19.52 -9.56
CA LYS A 44 15.71 -20.05 -9.40
C LYS A 44 14.60 -19.01 -9.38
N LEU A 45 14.89 -17.74 -9.61
CA LEU A 45 13.84 -16.70 -9.56
C LEU A 45 12.81 -16.87 -10.68
N ASP A 46 13.22 -17.24 -11.89
CA ASP A 46 12.32 -17.45 -13.03
C ASP A 46 11.44 -18.69 -12.81
N ASP A 47 12.01 -19.79 -12.28
CA ASP A 47 11.26 -20.99 -11.90
C ASP A 47 10.21 -20.66 -10.80
N LEU A 48 10.60 -19.84 -9.83
CA LEU A 48 9.69 -19.36 -8.79
C LEU A 48 8.55 -18.52 -9.37
N ASN A 49 8.84 -17.57 -10.25
CA ASN A 49 7.83 -16.77 -10.95
C ASN A 49 6.89 -17.65 -11.80
N ALA A 50 7.43 -18.66 -12.50
CA ALA A 50 6.64 -19.61 -13.26
C ALA A 50 5.67 -20.40 -12.36
N ARG A 51 6.13 -20.86 -11.19
CA ARG A 51 5.29 -21.54 -10.20
C ARG A 51 4.15 -20.64 -9.72
N PHE A 52 4.42 -19.37 -9.41
CA PHE A 52 3.39 -18.42 -9.01
C PHE A 52 2.38 -18.18 -10.11
N ARG A 53 2.82 -17.87 -11.31
CA ARG A 53 1.97 -17.62 -12.50
C ARG A 53 1.05 -18.79 -12.82
N ASN A 54 1.60 -19.99 -12.86
CA ASN A 54 0.90 -21.16 -13.38
C ASN A 54 0.02 -21.85 -12.33
N HIS A 55 0.35 -21.71 -11.05
CA HIS A 55 -0.26 -22.52 -9.99
C HIS A 55 -0.61 -21.74 -8.73
N THR A 56 0.35 -21.00 -8.13
CA THR A 56 0.23 -20.55 -6.75
C THR A 56 -0.90 -19.54 -6.57
N LEU A 57 -1.09 -18.58 -7.49
CA LEU A 57 -2.14 -17.57 -7.38
C LEU A 57 -3.53 -18.21 -7.28
N LYS A 58 -3.82 -19.16 -8.16
CA LYS A 58 -5.11 -19.87 -8.15
C LYS A 58 -5.31 -20.71 -6.88
N LEU A 59 -4.24 -21.30 -6.38
CA LEU A 59 -4.30 -22.06 -5.13
C LEU A 59 -4.49 -21.13 -3.93
N PHE A 60 -3.91 -19.93 -3.93
CA PHE A 60 -4.16 -18.94 -2.91
C PHE A 60 -5.64 -18.52 -2.89
N GLU A 61 -6.21 -18.21 -4.06
CA GLU A 61 -7.63 -17.87 -4.20
C GLU A 61 -8.55 -19.00 -3.72
N LYS A 62 -8.24 -20.27 -4.10
CA LYS A 62 -8.96 -21.45 -3.63
C LYS A 62 -9.05 -21.52 -2.11
N HIS A 63 -8.01 -21.06 -1.42
CA HIS A 63 -7.92 -21.06 0.05
C HIS A 63 -8.25 -19.71 0.68
N GLY A 64 -8.99 -18.84 0.00
CA GLY A 64 -9.52 -17.58 0.56
C GLY A 64 -8.50 -16.46 0.73
N MET A 65 -7.34 -16.56 0.09
CA MET A 65 -6.34 -15.48 0.06
C MET A 65 -6.62 -14.56 -1.11
N THR A 66 -6.74 -13.25 -0.85
CA THR A 66 -6.90 -12.27 -1.92
C THR A 66 -5.55 -11.82 -2.45
N ASN A 67 -5.27 -12.08 -3.72
CA ASN A 67 -4.05 -11.62 -4.40
C ASN A 67 -4.15 -10.12 -4.71
N LEU A 68 -3.25 -9.27 -4.14
CA LEU A 68 -3.22 -7.83 -4.38
C LEU A 68 -2.14 -7.40 -5.35
N GLY A 69 -0.93 -7.94 -5.23
CA GLY A 69 0.15 -7.64 -6.14
C GLY A 69 1.41 -8.46 -5.90
N TYR A 70 2.20 -8.61 -6.96
CA TYR A 70 3.45 -9.38 -7.01
C TYR A 70 4.50 -8.58 -7.77
N TRP A 71 5.65 -8.38 -7.15
CA TRP A 71 6.70 -7.52 -7.69
C TRP A 71 8.08 -8.12 -7.51
N VAL A 72 9.00 -7.72 -8.38
CA VAL A 72 10.43 -7.95 -8.19
C VAL A 72 11.14 -6.59 -8.06
N PRO A 73 12.14 -6.44 -7.18
CA PRO A 73 12.97 -5.24 -7.13
C PRO A 73 13.61 -4.93 -8.49
N LEU A 74 13.72 -3.64 -8.85
CA LEU A 74 14.43 -3.22 -10.05
C LEU A 74 15.93 -3.55 -9.97
N ASP A 75 16.50 -3.39 -8.80
CA ASP A 75 17.82 -3.88 -8.43
C ASP A 75 17.62 -5.05 -7.46
N ASN A 76 17.89 -6.28 -7.92
CA ASN A 76 17.50 -7.51 -7.22
C ASN A 76 18.65 -8.50 -7.01
N PRO A 77 19.76 -8.11 -6.35
CA PRO A 77 20.88 -9.00 -6.09
C PRO A 77 20.50 -10.20 -5.22
N ASP A 78 19.50 -10.03 -4.35
CA ASP A 78 19.01 -11.05 -3.43
C ASP A 78 17.94 -11.97 -4.07
N ARG A 79 17.59 -11.77 -5.33
CA ARG A 79 16.61 -12.58 -6.07
C ARG A 79 15.25 -12.64 -5.36
N GLN A 80 14.77 -11.48 -4.92
CA GLN A 80 13.52 -11.36 -4.19
C GLN A 80 12.30 -11.40 -5.11
N LEU A 81 11.24 -12.07 -4.64
CA LEU A 81 9.86 -11.89 -5.06
C LEU A 81 9.09 -11.32 -3.86
N ILE A 82 8.50 -10.14 -4.03
CA ILE A 82 7.74 -9.43 -3.00
C ILE A 82 6.27 -9.47 -3.38
N TYR A 83 5.39 -9.80 -2.44
CA TYR A 83 3.96 -9.82 -2.72
C TYR A 83 3.10 -9.45 -1.52
N LEU A 84 1.89 -9.00 -1.81
CA LEU A 84 0.91 -8.58 -0.81
C LEU A 84 -0.37 -9.39 -0.99
N LEU A 85 -0.81 -10.01 0.10
CA LEU A 85 -2.10 -10.70 0.21
C LEU A 85 -3.02 -9.94 1.15
N ALA A 86 -4.34 -10.16 1.02
CA ALA A 86 -5.32 -9.72 1.99
C ALA A 86 -6.20 -10.88 2.47
N PHE A 87 -6.66 -10.77 3.72
CA PHE A 87 -7.49 -11.75 4.42
C PHE A 87 -8.59 -11.02 5.21
N PRO A 88 -9.74 -11.63 5.44
CA PRO A 88 -10.78 -11.04 6.31
C PRO A 88 -10.29 -10.75 7.73
N SER A 89 -9.44 -11.63 8.29
CA SER A 89 -8.88 -11.51 9.64
C SER A 89 -7.55 -12.28 9.78
N ARG A 90 -6.87 -12.09 10.91
CA ARG A 90 -5.66 -12.84 11.25
C ARG A 90 -5.93 -14.36 11.38
N ASP A 91 -7.09 -14.71 11.91
CA ASP A 91 -7.50 -16.11 12.05
C ASP A 91 -7.81 -16.74 10.71
N ALA A 92 -8.49 -16.01 9.82
CA ALA A 92 -8.71 -16.43 8.46
C ALA A 92 -7.37 -16.65 7.72
N ALA A 93 -6.39 -15.77 7.91
CA ALA A 93 -5.06 -15.95 7.33
C ALA A 93 -4.38 -17.24 7.81
N ARG A 94 -4.43 -17.52 9.12
CA ARG A 94 -3.87 -18.77 9.68
C ARG A 94 -4.54 -20.01 9.10
N GLN A 95 -5.86 -19.99 9.00
CA GLN A 95 -6.61 -21.11 8.43
C GLN A 95 -6.29 -21.29 6.94
N SER A 96 -6.29 -20.20 6.17
CA SER A 96 -5.95 -20.22 4.73
C SER A 96 -4.57 -20.83 4.48
N TRP A 97 -3.56 -20.44 5.26
CA TRP A 97 -2.20 -21.00 5.15
C TRP A 97 -2.13 -22.49 5.52
N LYS A 98 -2.88 -22.89 6.57
CA LYS A 98 -2.98 -24.29 6.97
C LYS A 98 -3.60 -25.15 5.85
N ASP A 99 -4.72 -24.70 5.30
CA ASP A 99 -5.45 -25.43 4.26
C ASP A 99 -4.66 -25.48 2.96
N PHE A 100 -4.02 -24.37 2.56
CA PHE A 100 -3.12 -24.33 1.41
C PHE A 100 -1.95 -25.32 1.56
N SER A 101 -1.31 -25.36 2.72
CA SER A 101 -0.16 -26.24 2.97
C SER A 101 -0.56 -27.72 2.99
N ALA A 102 -1.80 -28.01 3.36
CA ALA A 102 -2.35 -29.38 3.37
C ALA A 102 -2.84 -29.85 2.00
N ASP A 103 -3.11 -28.93 1.06
CA ASP A 103 -3.70 -29.22 -0.24
C ASP A 103 -2.82 -30.18 -1.06
N PRO A 104 -3.37 -31.36 -1.49
CA PRO A 104 -2.63 -32.28 -2.36
C PRO A 104 -2.15 -31.63 -3.67
N ALA A 105 -2.95 -30.72 -4.26
CA ALA A 105 -2.56 -30.02 -5.48
C ALA A 105 -1.33 -29.12 -5.24
N TRP A 106 -1.25 -28.43 -4.08
CA TRP A 106 -0.06 -27.68 -3.74
C TRP A 106 1.16 -28.60 -3.54
N LYS A 107 1.00 -29.72 -2.84
CA LYS A 107 2.09 -30.67 -2.60
C LYS A 107 2.64 -31.24 -3.91
N GLU A 108 1.75 -31.57 -4.86
CA GLU A 108 2.15 -32.01 -6.20
C GLU A 108 2.95 -30.94 -6.95
N VAL A 109 2.44 -29.69 -6.95
CA VAL A 109 3.13 -28.53 -7.56
C VAL A 109 4.49 -28.32 -6.93
N ALA A 110 4.58 -28.29 -5.60
CA ALA A 110 5.84 -28.12 -4.89
C ALA A 110 6.85 -29.21 -5.24
N THR A 111 6.45 -30.47 -5.23
CA THR A 111 7.30 -31.62 -5.59
C THR A 111 7.81 -31.50 -7.01
N LYS A 112 6.94 -31.19 -7.98
CA LYS A 112 7.33 -31.06 -9.40
C LYS A 112 8.27 -29.90 -9.65
N THR A 113 7.96 -28.74 -9.07
CA THR A 113 8.75 -27.51 -9.31
C THR A 113 10.07 -27.50 -8.56
N GLU A 114 10.22 -28.28 -7.50
CA GLU A 114 11.47 -28.42 -6.72
C GLU A 114 12.24 -29.72 -6.99
N ALA A 115 11.85 -30.48 -8.03
CA ALA A 115 12.56 -31.70 -8.42
C ALA A 115 14.05 -31.47 -8.72
N ASN A 116 14.41 -30.28 -9.21
CA ASN A 116 15.77 -29.86 -9.49
C ASN A 116 16.33 -28.88 -8.42
N GLY A 117 15.90 -29.03 -7.16
CA GLY A 117 16.32 -28.24 -6.02
C GLY A 117 15.29 -27.21 -5.58
N ARG A 118 15.47 -26.73 -4.36
CA ARG A 118 14.54 -25.76 -3.72
C ARG A 118 14.50 -24.45 -4.50
N LEU A 119 13.30 -23.91 -4.66
CA LEU A 119 13.11 -22.60 -5.29
C LEU A 119 13.34 -21.44 -4.30
N VAL A 120 13.04 -21.63 -3.03
CA VAL A 120 13.07 -20.57 -2.01
C VAL A 120 14.01 -20.95 -0.87
N THR A 121 14.93 -20.06 -0.54
CA THR A 121 15.90 -20.25 0.55
C THR A 121 15.46 -19.59 1.85
N LYS A 122 14.72 -18.45 1.77
CA LYS A 122 14.26 -17.70 2.91
C LYS A 122 12.89 -17.09 2.61
N VAL A 123 12.05 -17.00 3.63
CA VAL A 123 10.76 -16.29 3.59
C VAL A 123 10.70 -15.31 4.75
N GLU A 124 10.39 -14.06 4.44
CA GLU A 124 9.97 -13.07 5.43
C GLU A 124 8.47 -12.82 5.27
N SER A 125 7.79 -12.71 6.39
CA SER A 125 6.36 -12.44 6.46
C SER A 125 6.09 -11.38 7.52
N THR A 126 5.26 -10.39 7.16
CA THR A 126 4.81 -9.35 8.08
C THR A 126 3.32 -9.14 7.89
N TYR A 127 2.55 -9.39 8.94
CA TYR A 127 1.13 -9.06 8.95
C TYR A 127 0.94 -7.57 9.23
N LEU A 128 0.00 -6.99 8.48
CA LEU A 128 -0.20 -5.54 8.42
C LEU A 128 -1.69 -5.20 8.63
N THR A 129 -1.95 -4.05 9.22
CA THR A 129 -3.26 -3.38 9.20
C THR A 129 -3.17 -2.09 8.41
N ALA A 130 -4.20 -1.75 7.66
CA ALA A 130 -4.25 -0.46 6.98
C ALA A 130 -4.31 0.68 8.00
N THR A 131 -3.68 1.82 7.68
CA THR A 131 -3.88 3.05 8.45
C THR A 131 -5.24 3.68 8.12
N ASP A 132 -5.72 4.61 8.95
CA ASP A 132 -6.96 5.34 8.73
C ASP A 132 -6.88 6.35 7.56
N PHE A 133 -5.68 6.69 7.13
CA PHE A 133 -5.44 7.57 5.98
C PHE A 133 -5.04 6.81 4.70
N SER A 134 -5.06 5.47 4.73
CA SER A 134 -4.82 4.66 3.54
C SER A 134 -5.96 4.82 2.53
N PRO A 135 -5.67 4.92 1.21
CA PRO A 135 -6.72 4.77 0.20
C PRO A 135 -7.30 3.35 0.25
N ALA A 136 -8.40 3.12 -0.45
CA ALA A 136 -8.93 1.77 -0.64
C ALA A 136 -7.88 0.87 -1.31
N ILE A 137 -7.49 -0.20 -0.62
CA ILE A 137 -6.41 -1.10 -1.05
C ILE A 137 -7.01 -2.20 -1.93
N ARG A 138 -6.69 -2.15 -3.21
CA ARG A 138 -7.18 -3.11 -4.21
C ARG A 138 -6.18 -3.27 -5.35
N ALA A 139 -6.22 -4.42 -5.99
CA ALA A 139 -5.54 -4.61 -7.25
C ALA A 139 -6.03 -3.57 -8.27
N SER A 140 -5.13 -3.00 -9.03
CA SER A 140 -5.47 -2.07 -10.11
C SER A 140 -4.50 -2.27 -11.26
N THR A 141 -5.05 -2.38 -12.45
CA THR A 141 -4.29 -2.39 -13.69
C THR A 141 -4.24 -0.99 -14.29
N ALA A 142 -3.22 -0.71 -15.08
CA ALA A 142 -3.14 0.45 -15.95
C ALA A 142 -2.70 -0.02 -17.34
N ASP A 143 -3.06 0.74 -18.35
CA ASP A 143 -2.68 0.43 -19.74
C ASP A 143 -1.17 0.57 -19.95
N GLU A 144 -0.54 1.50 -19.22
CA GLU A 144 0.89 1.74 -19.25
C GLU A 144 1.61 1.05 -18.07
N PRO A 145 2.82 0.51 -18.29
CA PRO A 145 3.63 -0.07 -17.23
C PRO A 145 3.88 0.94 -16.10
N ARG A 146 3.74 0.49 -14.85
CA ARG A 146 4.00 1.31 -13.66
C ARG A 146 5.17 0.75 -12.87
N THR A 147 5.84 1.65 -12.16
CA THR A 147 6.86 1.32 -11.17
C THR A 147 6.25 1.51 -9.78
N PHE A 148 6.40 0.52 -8.93
CA PHE A 148 5.99 0.63 -7.53
C PHE A 148 7.19 0.99 -6.67
N GLU A 149 6.94 1.58 -5.50
CA GLU A 149 7.97 1.88 -4.52
C GLU A 149 7.50 1.45 -3.15
N LEU A 150 8.15 0.42 -2.59
CA LEU A 150 7.94 -0.02 -1.21
C LEU A 150 8.81 0.82 -0.29
N ARG A 151 8.16 1.55 0.62
CA ARG A 151 8.85 2.39 1.60
C ARG A 151 8.57 1.91 3.01
N THR A 152 9.62 1.86 3.81
CA THR A 152 9.55 1.53 5.23
C THR A 152 10.16 2.67 6.03
N TYR A 153 9.37 3.26 6.92
CA TYR A 153 9.79 4.32 7.82
C TYR A 153 9.84 3.77 9.23
N ARG A 154 10.98 3.94 9.89
CA ARG A 154 11.12 3.64 11.32
C ARG A 154 11.26 4.92 12.11
N THR A 155 10.50 5.00 13.20
CA THR A 155 10.46 6.16 14.09
C THR A 155 11.29 5.92 15.34
N PRO A 156 11.80 6.98 15.99
CA PRO A 156 12.19 6.89 17.39
C PRO A 156 11.02 6.42 18.26
N PRO A 157 11.28 5.83 19.44
CA PRO A 157 10.24 5.37 20.35
C PRO A 157 9.20 6.47 20.63
N GLY A 158 7.90 6.09 20.52
CA GLY A 158 6.76 6.98 20.80
C GLY A 158 6.42 7.97 19.68
N LYS A 159 7.16 8.03 18.57
CA LYS A 159 6.92 9.01 17.48
C LYS A 159 6.01 8.51 16.36
N LEU A 160 5.58 7.25 16.36
CA LEU A 160 4.75 6.70 15.27
C LEU A 160 3.40 7.44 15.14
N ALA A 161 2.76 7.78 16.24
CA ALA A 161 1.48 8.52 16.21
C ALA A 161 1.64 9.91 15.57
N ALA A 162 2.73 10.62 15.87
CA ALA A 162 3.03 11.92 15.26
C ALA A 162 3.35 11.78 13.76
N LEU A 163 4.07 10.72 13.38
CA LEU A 163 4.31 10.40 11.96
C LEU A 163 2.99 10.13 11.22
N HIS A 164 2.08 9.35 11.80
CA HIS A 164 0.75 9.09 11.24
C HIS A 164 -0.06 10.38 11.09
N ALA A 165 -0.07 11.25 12.10
CA ALA A 165 -0.74 12.55 12.01
C ALA A 165 -0.20 13.38 10.84
N ARG A 166 1.13 13.50 10.70
CA ARG A 166 1.74 14.21 9.56
C ARG A 166 1.33 13.59 8.21
N PHE A 167 1.27 12.27 8.11
CA PHE A 167 0.83 11.62 6.88
C PHE A 167 -0.63 11.92 6.58
N ARG A 168 -1.52 11.74 7.55
CA ARG A 168 -2.96 11.98 7.42
C ARG A 168 -3.28 13.41 7.02
N ASP A 169 -2.71 14.36 7.76
CA ASP A 169 -3.12 15.75 7.70
C ASP A 169 -2.43 16.53 6.57
N HIS A 170 -1.25 16.05 6.12
CA HIS A 170 -0.42 16.78 5.16
C HIS A 170 0.14 15.90 4.05
N THR A 171 0.89 14.82 4.37
CA THR A 171 1.74 14.12 3.39
C THR A 171 0.92 13.46 2.28
N VAL A 172 -0.17 12.78 2.63
CA VAL A 172 -1.06 12.08 1.67
C VAL A 172 -1.64 13.05 0.63
N GLY A 173 -2.09 14.23 1.09
CA GLY A 173 -2.60 15.28 0.20
C GLY A 173 -1.51 15.86 -0.70
N LEU A 174 -0.34 16.13 -0.13
CA LEU A 174 0.80 16.66 -0.87
C LEU A 174 1.38 15.65 -1.86
N PHE A 175 1.42 14.37 -1.52
CA PHE A 175 1.80 13.32 -2.47
C PHE A 175 0.89 13.32 -3.69
N ARG A 176 -0.43 13.41 -3.48
CA ARG A 176 -1.40 13.49 -4.58
C ARG A 176 -1.20 14.76 -5.42
N LYS A 177 -0.96 15.91 -4.79
CA LYS A 177 -0.68 17.18 -5.47
C LYS A 177 0.52 17.08 -6.42
N HIS A 178 1.56 16.35 -6.01
CA HIS A 178 2.80 16.20 -6.77
C HIS A 178 2.87 14.93 -7.62
N GLY A 179 1.74 14.25 -7.85
CA GLY A 179 1.68 13.10 -8.76
C GLY A 179 2.30 11.81 -8.20
N LEU A 180 2.56 11.74 -6.89
CA LEU A 180 2.96 10.50 -6.22
C LEU A 180 1.72 9.64 -6.00
N GLY A 181 1.51 8.65 -6.86
CA GLY A 181 0.40 7.70 -6.76
C GLY A 181 0.50 6.87 -5.47
N GLN A 182 -0.63 6.48 -4.92
CA GLN A 182 -0.70 5.83 -3.62
C GLN A 182 -1.43 4.50 -3.75
N PHE A 183 -0.77 3.40 -3.36
CA PHE A 183 -1.38 2.07 -3.34
C PHE A 183 -1.96 1.74 -1.97
N GLY A 184 -1.21 1.96 -0.89
CA GLY A 184 -1.67 1.70 0.47
C GLY A 184 -0.64 2.04 1.54
N TYR A 185 -1.14 2.34 2.75
CA TYR A 185 -0.36 2.67 3.94
C TYR A 185 -0.71 1.73 5.07
N PHE A 186 0.32 1.14 5.71
CA PHE A 186 0.16 0.04 6.65
C PHE A 186 1.01 0.21 7.90
N THR A 187 0.56 -0.40 8.98
CA THR A 187 1.34 -0.61 10.21
C THR A 187 1.51 -2.12 10.45
N PRO A 188 2.69 -2.62 10.80
CA PRO A 188 2.86 -3.99 11.26
C PRO A 188 1.96 -4.30 12.46
N MET A 189 1.46 -5.54 12.54
CA MET A 189 0.61 -5.97 13.64
C MET A 189 1.41 -6.52 14.82
N ASP A 190 2.61 -7.05 14.57
CA ASP A 190 3.42 -7.76 15.56
C ASP A 190 4.53 -6.86 16.10
N LYS A 191 4.79 -6.94 17.43
CA LYS A 191 5.79 -6.10 18.11
C LYS A 191 7.20 -6.33 17.54
N ASP A 192 7.58 -7.57 17.31
CA ASP A 192 8.87 -7.96 16.73
C ASP A 192 9.03 -7.55 15.25
N LYS A 193 7.95 -7.12 14.61
CA LYS A 193 7.90 -6.60 13.24
C LYS A 193 7.77 -5.06 13.16
N GLY A 194 7.78 -4.39 14.32
CA GLY A 194 7.74 -2.93 14.38
C GLY A 194 6.35 -2.31 14.52
N ALA A 195 5.40 -3.00 15.17
CA ALA A 195 4.05 -2.45 15.39
C ALA A 195 4.05 -1.09 16.10
N ALA A 196 5.06 -0.80 16.92
CA ALA A 196 5.13 0.42 17.70
C ALA A 196 5.90 1.57 17.04
N ASP A 197 6.63 1.31 15.95
CA ASP A 197 7.60 2.26 15.41
C ASP A 197 7.70 2.28 13.87
N THR A 198 6.88 1.52 13.15
CA THR A 198 7.06 1.34 11.72
C THR A 198 5.81 1.70 10.92
N LEU A 199 5.99 2.52 9.89
CA LEU A 199 5.02 2.75 8.82
C LEU A 199 5.56 2.14 7.51
N ILE A 200 4.77 1.28 6.88
CA ILE A 200 5.07 0.67 5.59
C ILE A 200 4.06 1.18 4.56
N TYR A 201 4.51 1.56 3.38
CA TYR A 201 3.60 1.98 2.33
C TYR A 201 4.14 1.71 0.92
N LEU A 202 3.20 1.58 -0.02
CA LEU A 202 3.52 1.45 -1.44
C LEU A 202 3.01 2.68 -2.20
N LEU A 203 3.91 3.26 -2.99
CA LEU A 203 3.59 4.28 -3.99
C LEU A 203 3.59 3.68 -5.38
N VAL A 204 2.99 4.41 -6.31
CA VAL A 204 2.88 4.02 -7.72
C VAL A 204 3.36 5.20 -8.57
N HIS A 205 4.27 4.94 -9.48
CA HIS A 205 4.91 5.94 -10.34
C HIS A 205 4.84 5.50 -11.80
N LYS A 206 4.97 6.44 -12.73
CA LYS A 206 5.17 6.13 -14.14
C LYS A 206 6.54 5.46 -14.37
N SER A 207 7.57 5.97 -13.70
CA SER A 207 8.93 5.42 -13.72
C SER A 207 9.70 5.85 -12.47
N LYS A 208 10.91 5.34 -12.29
CA LYS A 208 11.83 5.76 -11.22
C LYS A 208 12.24 7.23 -11.37
N GLU A 209 12.43 7.70 -12.60
CA GLU A 209 12.78 9.09 -12.92
C GLU A 209 11.62 10.02 -12.57
N ALA A 210 10.39 9.67 -12.99
CA ALA A 210 9.18 10.41 -12.62
C ALA A 210 8.98 10.49 -11.10
N ALA A 211 9.31 9.41 -10.37
CA ALA A 211 9.30 9.43 -8.91
C ALA A 211 10.30 10.45 -8.34
N ALA A 212 11.53 10.50 -8.89
CA ALA A 212 12.57 11.43 -8.43
C ALA A 212 12.16 12.90 -8.65
N GLU A 213 11.58 13.22 -9.81
CA GLU A 213 11.04 14.54 -10.14
C GLU A 213 9.90 14.93 -9.19
N ALA A 214 8.93 14.04 -9.00
CA ALA A 214 7.79 14.25 -8.10
C ALA A 214 8.23 14.47 -6.64
N PHE A 215 9.18 13.68 -6.14
CA PHE A 215 9.75 13.89 -4.80
C PHE A 215 10.56 15.18 -4.70
N THR A 216 11.21 15.63 -5.76
CA THR A 216 11.91 16.92 -5.77
C THR A 216 10.91 18.06 -5.63
N ALA A 217 9.84 18.06 -6.43
CA ALA A 217 8.76 19.03 -6.34
C ALA A 217 8.05 19.01 -4.97
N PHE A 218 7.78 17.82 -4.45
CA PHE A 218 7.19 17.64 -3.11
C PHE A 218 8.07 18.24 -2.01
N ARG A 219 9.39 17.97 -2.03
CA ARG A 219 10.31 18.49 -1.01
C ARG A 219 10.47 20.01 -1.07
N ALA A 220 10.30 20.61 -2.25
CA ALA A 220 10.35 22.06 -2.44
C ALA A 220 9.04 22.78 -2.09
N ASP A 221 7.96 22.05 -1.85
CA ASP A 221 6.66 22.65 -1.52
C ASP A 221 6.69 23.36 -0.15
N PRO A 222 6.36 24.66 -0.06
CA PRO A 222 6.32 25.37 1.21
C PRO A 222 5.39 24.74 2.25
N ALA A 223 4.26 24.13 1.81
CA ALA A 223 3.34 23.43 2.71
C ALA A 223 4.00 22.20 3.33
N TRP A 224 4.82 21.47 2.57
CA TRP A 224 5.60 20.37 3.12
C TRP A 224 6.65 20.86 4.11
N THR A 225 7.40 21.92 3.78
CA THR A 225 8.41 22.48 4.65
C THR A 225 7.82 22.92 5.98
N ALA A 226 6.67 23.60 5.95
CA ALA A 226 5.95 24.03 7.16
C ALA A 226 5.44 22.82 7.98
N ALA A 227 4.80 21.84 7.34
CA ALA A 227 4.29 20.65 8.00
C ALA A 227 5.40 19.82 8.65
N LYS A 228 6.53 19.68 7.95
CA LYS A 228 7.71 18.99 8.49
C LYS A 228 8.25 19.71 9.72
N ALA A 229 8.49 21.02 9.63
CA ALA A 229 9.01 21.82 10.74
C ALA A 229 8.09 21.78 11.97
N ALA A 230 6.78 21.91 11.76
CA ALA A 230 5.78 21.84 12.84
C ALA A 230 5.75 20.48 13.52
N SER A 231 5.82 19.40 12.74
CA SER A 231 5.74 18.03 13.28
C SER A 231 7.04 17.55 13.92
N GLU A 232 8.17 18.17 13.61
CA GLU A 232 9.49 17.79 14.10
C GLU A 232 10.05 18.78 15.16
N LYS A 233 9.23 19.70 15.69
CA LYS A 233 9.65 20.65 16.73
C LYS A 233 10.22 19.97 17.99
N ASP A 234 9.74 18.79 18.33
CA ASP A 234 10.18 17.98 19.46
C ASP A 234 11.12 16.83 19.03
N GLY A 235 11.82 17.01 17.91
CA GLY A 235 12.77 16.06 17.35
C GLY A 235 12.25 15.32 16.10
N PRO A 236 13.14 14.61 15.40
CA PRO A 236 12.81 13.94 14.14
C PRO A 236 11.76 12.85 14.31
N LEU A 237 10.92 12.67 13.29
CA LEU A 237 9.91 11.60 13.24
C LEU A 237 10.42 10.30 12.62
N THR A 238 11.63 10.29 12.08
CA THR A 238 12.27 9.08 11.56
C THR A 238 13.65 8.92 12.16
N LEU A 239 14.10 7.70 12.34
CA LEU A 239 15.48 7.41 12.70
C LEU A 239 16.43 7.98 11.64
N PRO A 240 17.71 8.23 11.99
CA PRO A 240 18.72 8.62 11.01
C PRO A 240 18.98 7.49 9.99
N ALA A 241 19.56 7.85 8.85
CA ALA A 241 20.02 6.85 7.88
C ALA A 241 21.11 5.96 8.50
N PRO A 242 21.17 4.67 8.13
CA PRO A 242 20.37 3.99 7.10
C PRO A 242 19.05 3.38 7.63
N ASP A 243 18.75 3.51 8.93
CA ASP A 243 17.66 2.76 9.57
C ASP A 243 16.28 3.42 9.46
N GLY A 244 16.26 4.74 9.27
CA GLY A 244 15.02 5.52 9.36
C GLY A 244 14.10 5.37 8.15
N VAL A 245 14.64 5.43 6.96
CA VAL A 245 13.86 5.36 5.71
C VAL A 245 14.52 4.39 4.74
N LYS A 246 13.79 3.35 4.38
CA LYS A 246 14.17 2.42 3.31
C LYS A 246 13.21 2.56 2.15
N SER A 247 13.73 2.50 0.94
CA SER A 247 12.96 2.58 -0.31
C SER A 247 13.49 1.54 -1.28
N VAL A 248 12.55 0.76 -1.86
CA VAL A 248 12.85 -0.25 -2.87
C VAL A 248 11.90 -0.04 -4.05
N PHE A 249 12.46 0.24 -5.22
CA PHE A 249 11.69 0.32 -6.45
C PHE A 249 11.41 -1.08 -7.00
N LEU A 250 10.17 -1.29 -7.44
CA LEU A 250 9.61 -2.59 -7.77
C LEU A 250 8.99 -2.57 -9.16
N LYS A 251 9.21 -3.63 -9.92
CA LYS A 251 8.51 -3.90 -11.18
C LYS A 251 7.43 -4.95 -10.93
N PRO A 252 6.17 -4.73 -11.38
CA PRO A 252 5.15 -5.77 -11.34
C PRO A 252 5.58 -6.99 -12.16
N THR A 253 5.28 -8.18 -11.67
CA THR A 253 5.37 -9.39 -12.48
C THR A 253 4.26 -9.41 -13.53
N ASP A 254 4.42 -10.20 -14.59
CA ASP A 254 3.44 -10.32 -15.67
C ASP A 254 2.08 -10.90 -15.19
N TYR A 255 2.09 -11.65 -14.09
CA TYR A 255 0.91 -12.24 -13.45
C TYR A 255 0.38 -11.41 -12.26
N SER A 256 0.99 -10.27 -11.94
CA SER A 256 0.54 -9.42 -10.83
C SER A 256 -0.85 -8.83 -11.11
N PRO A 257 -1.82 -8.90 -10.16
CA PRO A 257 -3.09 -8.19 -10.29
C PRO A 257 -2.95 -6.66 -10.24
N ALA A 258 -1.94 -6.15 -9.54
CA ALA A 258 -1.58 -4.73 -9.55
C ALA A 258 -0.42 -4.51 -10.54
N LYS A 259 -0.71 -3.76 -11.60
CA LYS A 259 0.25 -3.40 -12.67
C LYS A 259 0.27 -1.92 -12.90
#